data_22c32724dd4b527af62785e8395c2504
#
_entry.id   22c32724dd4b527af62785e8395c2504
#
_cell.length_a   1.000
_cell.length_b   1.000
_cell.length_c   1.000
_cell.angle_alpha   90.00
_cell.angle_beta   90.00
_cell.angle_gamma   90.00
#
_symmetry.space_group_name_H-M   'P 1'
#
loop_
_entity.id
_entity.type
_entity.pdbx_description
1 polymer ?
#
loop_
_entity_poly.entity_id
_entity_poly.type
_entity_poly.pdbx_seq_one_letter_code
_entity_poly.pdbx_strand_id
1 'polypeptide(L)'
;YASNIRKQIFDSLALRGNENVLDVGCGSGLLVNEAARQLSTGKAIGIDIWAPHSGGGNYALLMKNAKAEGVADKLEFKQADVRKLPFSDASFDVIVSSGALHHISRDRAEHEQAINEILRVIKPGGRIALMDITHMIEGYASNMKAKGVTSEVNKTVQSPFGFEMSVMIGKKEN
;
A
#
# COMPACT_ATOMS: atom_id res chain seq x y z
N TYR A 1 11.73 -11.19 7.45
CA TYR A 1 11.60 -9.85 6.86
C TYR A 1 10.15 -9.52 6.52
N ALA A 2 9.54 -10.20 5.56
CA ALA A 2 8.17 -9.90 5.10
C ALA A 2 7.11 -10.02 6.22
N SER A 3 7.19 -11.03 7.06
CA SER A 3 6.27 -11.21 8.19
C SER A 3 6.39 -10.10 9.23
N ASN A 4 7.60 -9.61 9.47
CA ASN A 4 7.83 -8.51 10.43
C ASN A 4 7.26 -7.19 9.90
N ILE A 5 7.44 -6.90 8.60
CA ILE A 5 6.87 -5.71 7.96
C ILE A 5 5.34 -5.75 8.02
N ARG A 6 4.76 -6.87 7.62
CA ARG A 6 3.31 -7.09 7.67
C ARG A 6 2.76 -6.82 9.07
N LYS A 7 3.39 -7.43 10.09
CA LYS A 7 3.00 -7.24 11.49
C LYS A 7 3.11 -5.76 11.91
N GLN A 8 4.23 -5.12 11.64
CA GLN A 8 4.46 -3.72 12.02
C GLN A 8 3.41 -2.78 11.42
N ILE A 9 3.11 -2.94 10.13
CA ILE A 9 2.13 -2.11 9.43
C ILE A 9 0.74 -2.29 10.05
N PHE A 10 0.28 -3.52 10.20
CA PHE A 10 -1.08 -3.78 10.66
C PHE A 10 -1.28 -3.57 12.16
N ASP A 11 -0.27 -3.76 12.99
CA ASP A 11 -0.30 -3.34 14.40
C ASP A 11 -0.47 -1.81 14.51
N SER A 12 0.22 -1.04 13.67
CA SER A 12 0.12 0.42 13.63
C SER A 12 -1.22 0.91 13.07
N LEU A 13 -1.78 0.21 12.10
CA LEU A 13 -3.07 0.56 11.51
C LEU A 13 -4.25 0.22 12.43
N ALA A 14 -4.15 -0.83 13.22
CA ALA A 14 -5.18 -1.28 14.16
C ALA A 14 -6.58 -1.32 13.51
N LEU A 15 -6.74 -2.16 12.48
CA LEU A 15 -8.01 -2.27 11.76
C LEU A 15 -9.15 -2.70 12.68
N ARG A 16 -10.32 -2.10 12.49
CA ARG A 16 -11.55 -2.44 13.24
C ARG A 16 -12.35 -3.56 12.59
N GLY A 17 -12.11 -3.83 11.30
CA GLY A 17 -12.76 -4.87 10.53
C GLY A 17 -13.82 -4.38 9.53
N ASN A 18 -14.16 -3.10 9.53
CA ASN A 18 -15.16 -2.49 8.65
C ASN A 18 -14.58 -1.57 7.58
N GLU A 19 -13.26 -1.45 7.53
CA GLU A 19 -12.57 -0.57 6.60
C GLU A 19 -12.62 -1.09 5.15
N ASN A 20 -12.66 -0.16 4.20
CA ASN A 20 -12.28 -0.42 2.83
C ASN A 20 -10.78 -0.15 2.69
N VAL A 21 -10.01 -1.18 2.37
CA VAL A 21 -8.55 -1.14 2.27
C VAL A 21 -8.10 -1.32 0.82
N LEU A 22 -7.21 -0.44 0.36
CA LEU A 22 -6.53 -0.55 -0.93
C LEU A 22 -5.06 -0.89 -0.71
N ASP A 23 -4.57 -1.95 -1.35
CA ASP A 23 -3.14 -2.27 -1.45
C ASP A 23 -2.62 -1.88 -2.83
N VAL A 24 -1.74 -0.87 -2.87
CA VAL A 24 -1.16 -0.33 -4.11
C VAL A 24 0.14 -1.06 -4.42
N GLY A 25 0.18 -1.73 -5.58
CA GLY A 25 1.29 -2.60 -5.94
C GLY A 25 1.29 -3.87 -5.08
N CYS A 26 0.15 -4.56 -5.05
CA CYS A 26 -0.09 -5.69 -4.14
C CYS A 26 0.78 -6.93 -4.45
N GLY A 27 1.39 -7.00 -5.62
CA GLY A 27 2.33 -8.05 -6.01
C GLY A 27 1.77 -9.46 -5.81
N SER A 28 2.38 -10.20 -4.90
CA SER A 28 1.98 -11.56 -4.53
C SER A 28 1.03 -11.63 -3.33
N GLY A 29 0.54 -10.49 -2.83
CA GLY A 29 -0.53 -10.43 -1.84
C GLY A 29 -0.11 -10.25 -0.38
N LEU A 30 1.13 -9.82 -0.11
CA LEU A 30 1.65 -9.71 1.26
C LEU A 30 0.74 -8.89 2.19
N LEU A 31 0.34 -7.70 1.77
CA LEU A 31 -0.47 -6.81 2.60
C LEU A 31 -1.97 -7.01 2.38
N VAL A 32 -2.43 -7.17 1.14
CA VAL A 32 -3.86 -7.32 0.86
C VAL A 32 -4.45 -8.59 1.50
N ASN A 33 -3.71 -9.70 1.53
CA ASN A 33 -4.16 -10.91 2.21
C ASN A 33 -4.29 -10.72 3.73
N GLU A 34 -3.35 -9.99 4.34
CA GLU A 34 -3.43 -9.66 5.75
C GLU A 34 -4.60 -8.73 6.06
N ALA A 35 -4.82 -7.71 5.23
CA ALA A 35 -6.00 -6.86 5.35
C ALA A 35 -7.28 -7.69 5.32
N ALA A 36 -7.43 -8.55 4.31
CA ALA A 36 -8.59 -9.42 4.17
C ALA A 36 -8.82 -10.34 5.37
N ARG A 37 -7.74 -10.82 6.00
CA ARG A 37 -7.83 -11.66 7.19
C ARG A 37 -8.38 -10.91 8.40
N GLN A 38 -8.05 -9.62 8.52
CA GLN A 38 -8.50 -8.78 9.64
C GLN A 38 -9.87 -8.12 9.42
N LEU A 39 -10.37 -8.10 8.17
CA LEU A 39 -11.66 -7.51 7.85
C LEU A 39 -12.81 -8.49 8.09
N SER A 40 -13.93 -7.97 8.61
CA SER A 40 -15.18 -8.69 8.79
C SER A 40 -16.25 -8.21 7.78
N THR A 41 -16.64 -6.95 7.84
CA THR A 41 -17.61 -6.31 6.94
C THR A 41 -16.97 -5.43 5.89
N GLY A 42 -15.71 -5.04 6.09
CA GLY A 42 -14.94 -4.26 5.14
C GLY A 42 -14.48 -5.07 3.94
N LYS A 43 -13.85 -4.37 2.99
CA LYS A 43 -13.32 -4.97 1.75
C LYS A 43 -11.83 -4.66 1.58
N ALA A 44 -11.09 -5.64 1.08
CA ALA A 44 -9.71 -5.47 0.66
C ALA A 44 -9.61 -5.57 -0.87
N ILE A 45 -9.01 -4.56 -1.48
CA ILE A 45 -8.76 -4.51 -2.93
C ILE A 45 -7.26 -4.36 -3.14
N GLY A 46 -6.68 -5.23 -3.97
CA GLY A 46 -5.30 -5.12 -4.44
C GLY A 46 -5.26 -4.63 -5.88
N ILE A 47 -4.35 -3.72 -6.18
CA ILE A 47 -4.04 -3.32 -7.55
C ILE A 47 -2.56 -3.53 -7.84
N ASP A 48 -2.26 -3.94 -9.06
CA ASP A 48 -0.90 -4.03 -9.59
C ASP A 48 -0.94 -3.90 -11.11
N ILE A 49 0.17 -3.52 -11.69
CA ILE A 49 0.35 -3.55 -13.16
C ILE A 49 0.79 -4.95 -13.63
N TRP A 50 1.37 -5.77 -12.74
CA TRP A 50 1.97 -7.08 -13.03
C TRP A 50 2.80 -7.10 -14.31
N ALA A 51 3.61 -6.05 -14.50
CA ALA A 51 4.48 -5.95 -15.66
C ALA A 51 5.51 -7.10 -15.70
N PRO A 52 5.87 -7.60 -16.89
CA PRO A 52 6.79 -8.72 -17.08
C PRO A 52 8.12 -8.40 -16.49
N HIS A 53 8.64 -8.01 -15.68
CA HIS A 53 9.98 -7.69 -15.11
C HIS A 53 9.90 -6.84 -13.83
N SER A 54 8.72 -6.63 -13.26
CA SER A 54 8.56 -5.79 -12.07
C SER A 54 9.08 -6.43 -10.77
N GLY A 55 9.44 -7.71 -10.78
CA GLY A 55 9.93 -8.43 -9.59
C GLY A 55 8.88 -8.63 -8.49
N GLY A 56 7.72 -8.04 -8.61
CA GLY A 56 6.67 -7.99 -7.58
C GLY A 56 5.68 -9.18 -7.59
N GLY A 57 6.01 -10.24 -8.29
CA GLY A 57 5.09 -11.37 -8.42
C GLY A 57 4.17 -11.25 -9.64
N ASN A 58 3.17 -12.11 -9.69
CA ASN A 58 2.19 -12.14 -10.76
C ASN A 58 0.81 -12.53 -10.20
N TYR A 59 -0.22 -12.32 -11.01
CA TYR A 59 -1.59 -12.62 -10.60
C TYR A 59 -1.80 -14.08 -10.20
N ALA A 60 -1.18 -15.04 -10.88
CA ALA A 60 -1.29 -16.45 -10.54
C ALA A 60 -0.72 -16.78 -9.16
N LEU A 61 0.43 -16.18 -8.81
CA LEU A 61 1.05 -16.33 -7.50
C LEU A 61 0.21 -15.65 -6.41
N LEU A 62 -0.33 -14.46 -6.68
CA LEU A 62 -1.26 -13.79 -5.78
C LEU A 62 -2.47 -14.68 -5.45
N MET A 63 -3.12 -15.25 -6.46
CA MET A 63 -4.28 -16.12 -6.27
C MET A 63 -3.91 -17.42 -5.51
N LYS A 64 -2.74 -17.98 -5.80
CA LYS A 64 -2.22 -19.14 -5.06
C LYS A 64 -2.04 -18.81 -3.58
N ASN A 65 -1.44 -17.68 -3.27
CA ASN A 65 -1.21 -17.23 -1.89
C ASN A 65 -2.54 -16.94 -1.18
N ALA A 66 -3.46 -16.23 -1.83
CA ALA A 66 -4.78 -15.92 -1.26
C ALA A 66 -5.57 -17.18 -0.92
N LYS A 67 -5.52 -18.22 -1.78
CA LYS A 67 -6.12 -19.53 -1.51
C LYS A 67 -5.45 -20.24 -0.35
N ALA A 68 -4.11 -20.25 -0.32
CA ALA A 68 -3.35 -20.88 0.76
C ALA A 68 -3.60 -20.21 2.12
N GLU A 69 -3.82 -18.91 2.14
CA GLU A 69 -4.14 -18.13 3.34
C GLU A 69 -5.65 -18.14 3.69
N GLY A 70 -6.49 -18.76 2.86
CA GLY A 70 -7.94 -18.89 3.10
C GLY A 70 -8.72 -17.58 2.95
N VAL A 71 -8.23 -16.62 2.17
CA VAL A 71 -8.84 -15.29 2.02
C VAL A 71 -9.25 -14.95 0.58
N ALA A 72 -9.14 -15.90 -0.34
CA ALA A 72 -9.38 -15.66 -1.77
C ALA A 72 -10.80 -15.14 -2.09
N ASP A 73 -11.79 -15.47 -1.29
CA ASP A 73 -13.18 -15.03 -1.42
C ASP A 73 -13.47 -13.67 -0.77
N LYS A 74 -12.48 -13.12 -0.04
CA LYS A 74 -12.60 -11.83 0.67
C LYS A 74 -11.88 -10.68 -0.03
N LEU A 75 -11.32 -10.94 -1.19
CA LEU A 75 -10.44 -10.02 -1.91
C LEU A 75 -11.00 -9.69 -3.28
N GLU A 76 -10.73 -8.47 -3.73
CA GLU A 76 -10.84 -8.08 -5.13
C GLU A 76 -9.45 -7.69 -5.65
N PHE A 77 -9.18 -8.01 -6.91
CA PHE A 77 -7.96 -7.62 -7.59
C PHE A 77 -8.26 -6.92 -8.90
N LYS A 78 -7.53 -5.85 -9.17
CA LYS A 78 -7.61 -5.14 -10.45
C LYS A 78 -6.22 -4.88 -10.99
N GLN A 79 -6.05 -5.06 -12.30
CA GLN A 79 -4.88 -4.55 -12.98
C GLN A 79 -5.06 -3.04 -13.17
N ALA A 80 -4.21 -2.25 -12.53
CA ALA A 80 -4.31 -0.79 -12.57
C ALA A 80 -2.97 -0.14 -12.27
N ASP A 81 -2.82 1.09 -12.76
CA ASP A 81 -1.67 1.94 -12.53
C ASP A 81 -1.99 2.95 -11.42
N VAL A 82 -1.12 3.07 -10.42
CA VAL A 82 -1.30 4.01 -9.31
C VAL A 82 -1.36 5.47 -9.76
N ARG A 83 -0.79 5.80 -10.92
CA ARG A 83 -0.84 7.15 -11.50
C ARG A 83 -2.24 7.53 -12.01
N LYS A 84 -3.13 6.56 -12.18
CA LYS A 84 -4.52 6.74 -12.60
C LYS A 84 -5.40 5.64 -11.98
N LEU A 85 -5.82 5.83 -10.75
CA LEU A 85 -6.60 4.84 -10.02
C LEU A 85 -8.05 4.79 -10.51
N PRO A 86 -8.59 3.59 -10.79
CA PRO A 86 -9.95 3.41 -11.31
C PRO A 86 -11.01 3.44 -10.17
N PHE A 87 -10.89 4.39 -9.27
CA PHE A 87 -11.77 4.55 -8.12
C PHE A 87 -12.25 5.98 -7.99
N SER A 88 -13.42 6.17 -7.41
CA SER A 88 -13.97 7.48 -7.07
C SER A 88 -13.17 8.13 -5.95
N ASP A 89 -13.29 9.46 -5.82
CA ASP A 89 -12.73 10.21 -4.71
C ASP A 89 -13.23 9.65 -3.37
N ALA A 90 -12.37 9.66 -2.35
CA ALA A 90 -12.72 9.27 -1.00
C ALA A 90 -13.41 7.89 -0.90
N SER A 91 -12.84 6.88 -1.55
CA SER A 91 -13.38 5.51 -1.59
C SER A 91 -12.82 4.61 -0.49
N PHE A 92 -11.63 4.91 0.05
CA PHE A 92 -10.92 4.02 0.96
C PHE A 92 -10.67 4.64 2.33
N ASP A 93 -10.81 3.82 3.36
CA ASP A 93 -10.51 4.19 4.75
C ASP A 93 -9.00 4.02 5.05
N VAL A 94 -8.36 3.05 4.39
CA VAL A 94 -6.95 2.72 4.56
C VAL A 94 -6.31 2.41 3.21
N ILE A 95 -5.12 2.95 2.98
CA ILE A 95 -4.28 2.61 1.83
C ILE A 95 -2.93 2.10 2.33
N VAL A 96 -2.50 0.98 1.79
CA VAL A 96 -1.20 0.38 2.10
C VAL A 96 -0.39 0.17 0.82
N SER A 97 0.93 0.17 0.94
CA SER A 97 1.85 -0.21 -0.15
C SER A 97 3.17 -0.70 0.43
N SER A 98 3.78 -1.68 -0.17
CA SER A 98 5.05 -2.24 0.27
C SER A 98 5.99 -2.52 -0.90
N GLY A 99 7.07 -1.75 -1.01
CA GLY A 99 8.14 -1.95 -1.99
C GLY A 99 7.68 -1.83 -3.44
N ALA A 100 6.69 -0.99 -3.73
CA ALA A 100 6.08 -0.89 -5.04
C ALA A 100 6.31 0.48 -5.71
N LEU A 101 6.25 1.55 -4.94
CA LEU A 101 6.24 2.89 -5.52
C LEU A 101 7.58 3.28 -6.16
N HIS A 102 8.70 2.73 -5.69
CA HIS A 102 10.00 2.99 -6.32
C HIS A 102 10.12 2.41 -7.74
N HIS A 103 9.23 1.53 -8.14
CA HIS A 103 9.17 0.97 -9.49
C HIS A 103 8.42 1.81 -10.52
N ILE A 104 7.72 2.88 -10.10
CA ILE A 104 6.88 3.70 -11.00
C ILE A 104 7.71 4.25 -12.16
N SER A 105 8.75 5.00 -11.87
CA SER A 105 9.73 5.52 -12.82
C SER A 105 10.82 6.30 -12.08
N ARG A 106 11.74 6.94 -12.83
CA ARG A 106 12.70 7.90 -12.26
C ARG A 106 12.19 9.35 -12.32
N ASP A 107 11.04 9.58 -12.95
CA ASP A 107 10.47 10.91 -13.09
C ASP A 107 9.72 11.30 -11.81
N ARG A 108 10.17 12.37 -11.19
CA ARG A 108 9.56 12.93 -9.99
C ARG A 108 8.09 13.33 -10.19
N ALA A 109 7.73 13.82 -11.39
CA ALA A 109 6.35 14.21 -11.71
C ALA A 109 5.40 13.01 -11.68
N GLU A 110 5.86 11.83 -12.11
CA GLU A 110 5.05 10.60 -12.07
C GLU A 110 4.85 10.09 -10.64
N HIS A 111 5.86 10.23 -9.77
CA HIS A 111 5.70 9.95 -8.35
C HIS A 111 4.70 10.91 -7.68
N GLU A 112 4.76 12.21 -8.03
CA GLU A 112 3.79 13.18 -7.53
C GLU A 112 2.37 12.87 -8.01
N GLN A 113 2.21 12.46 -9.25
CA GLN A 113 0.93 12.00 -9.78
C GLN A 113 0.36 10.82 -9.00
N ALA A 114 1.20 9.82 -8.69
CA ALA A 114 0.80 8.67 -7.87
C ALA A 114 0.37 9.09 -6.46
N ILE A 115 1.12 9.98 -5.81
CA ILE A 115 0.76 10.53 -4.49
C ILE A 115 -0.57 11.27 -4.55
N ASN A 116 -0.79 12.10 -5.56
CA ASN A 116 -2.06 12.81 -5.75
C ASN A 116 -3.24 11.85 -5.90
N GLU A 117 -3.08 10.76 -6.65
CA GLU A 117 -4.12 9.74 -6.81
C GLU A 117 -4.40 8.99 -5.49
N ILE A 118 -3.38 8.62 -4.74
CA ILE A 118 -3.54 8.03 -3.40
C ILE A 118 -4.35 8.98 -2.50
N LEU A 119 -3.99 10.27 -2.48
CA LEU A 119 -4.69 11.27 -1.67
C LEU A 119 -6.10 11.58 -2.16
N ARG A 120 -6.36 11.42 -3.45
CA ARG A 120 -7.70 11.59 -4.03
C ARG A 120 -8.66 10.49 -3.57
N VAL A 121 -8.20 9.24 -3.59
CA VAL A 121 -9.07 8.08 -3.30
C VAL A 121 -9.18 7.74 -1.82
N ILE A 122 -8.31 8.28 -0.96
CA ILE A 122 -8.45 8.11 0.48
C ILE A 122 -9.45 9.11 1.05
N LYS A 123 -10.26 8.66 1.99
CA LYS A 123 -11.22 9.50 2.71
C LYS A 123 -10.52 10.50 3.63
N PRO A 124 -11.11 11.67 3.91
CA PRO A 124 -10.71 12.50 5.05
C PRO A 124 -10.69 11.65 6.33
N GLY A 125 -9.64 11.80 7.14
CA GLY A 125 -9.41 10.97 8.31
C GLY A 125 -8.87 9.55 8.01
N GLY A 126 -8.73 9.19 6.75
CA GLY A 126 -8.18 7.90 6.33
C GLY A 126 -6.70 7.75 6.68
N ARG A 127 -6.25 6.51 6.81
CA ARG A 127 -4.89 6.15 7.22
C ARG A 127 -4.10 5.56 6.05
N ILE A 128 -2.80 5.89 6.00
CA ILE A 128 -1.88 5.46 4.95
C ILE A 128 -0.70 4.77 5.60
N ALA A 129 -0.32 3.61 5.10
CA ALA A 129 0.93 2.94 5.48
C ALA A 129 1.73 2.61 4.23
N LEU A 130 2.87 3.26 4.06
CA LEU A 130 3.79 3.04 2.95
C LEU A 130 5.11 2.50 3.47
N MET A 131 5.61 1.42 2.88
CA MET A 131 6.95 0.92 3.11
C MET A 131 7.73 0.92 1.80
N ASP A 132 8.87 1.58 1.80
CA ASP A 132 9.76 1.67 0.64
C ASP A 132 11.19 2.06 1.07
N ILE A 133 12.08 2.29 0.10
CA ILE A 133 13.44 2.78 0.32
C ILE A 133 13.37 4.09 1.13
N THR A 134 14.20 4.20 2.17
CA THR A 134 14.10 5.27 3.19
C THR A 134 14.03 6.67 2.58
N HIS A 135 14.92 7.03 1.66
CA HIS A 135 14.92 8.38 1.07
C HIS A 135 13.65 8.67 0.25
N MET A 136 13.02 7.64 -0.32
CA MET A 136 11.75 7.80 -1.03
C MET A 136 10.60 8.02 -0.04
N ILE A 137 10.57 7.26 1.04
CA ILE A 137 9.56 7.44 2.11
C ILE A 137 9.65 8.83 2.72
N GLU A 138 10.86 9.33 2.99
CA GLU A 138 11.07 10.71 3.48
C GLU A 138 10.53 11.75 2.49
N GLY A 139 10.76 11.54 1.20
CA GLY A 139 10.22 12.37 0.12
C GLY A 139 8.69 12.33 0.04
N TYR A 140 8.09 11.15 0.13
CA TYR A 140 6.63 11.00 0.14
C TYR A 140 6.00 11.64 1.38
N ALA A 141 6.58 11.42 2.55
CA ALA A 141 6.10 12.04 3.79
C ALA A 141 6.12 13.57 3.72
N SER A 142 7.19 14.16 3.19
CA SER A 142 7.31 15.60 2.98
C SER A 142 6.27 16.13 1.98
N ASN A 143 6.09 15.46 0.84
CA ASN A 143 5.10 15.82 -0.17
C ASN A 143 3.67 15.74 0.39
N MET A 144 3.34 14.66 1.08
CA MET A 144 2.03 14.45 1.69
C MET A 144 1.75 15.42 2.83
N LYS A 145 2.77 15.80 3.60
CA LYS A 145 2.64 16.83 4.66
C LYS A 145 2.16 18.17 4.10
N ALA A 146 2.71 18.59 2.96
CA ALA A 146 2.26 19.79 2.26
C ALA A 146 0.81 19.70 1.75
N LYS A 147 0.24 18.49 1.69
CA LYS A 147 -1.11 18.18 1.19
C LYS A 147 -2.07 17.72 2.30
N GLY A 148 -1.74 17.99 3.56
CA GLY A 148 -2.62 17.73 4.69
C GLY A 148 -2.54 16.34 5.32
N VAL A 149 -1.41 15.63 5.14
CA VAL A 149 -1.16 14.35 5.80
C VAL A 149 -0.18 14.51 6.94
N THR A 150 -0.58 14.16 8.15
CA THR A 150 0.32 14.03 9.30
C THR A 150 0.86 12.62 9.36
N SER A 151 2.16 12.44 9.46
CA SER A 151 2.77 11.10 9.45
C SER A 151 3.97 10.97 10.36
N GLU A 152 4.27 9.72 10.73
CA GLU A 152 5.50 9.30 11.38
C GLU A 152 6.26 8.36 10.45
N VAL A 153 7.58 8.52 10.40
CA VAL A 153 8.47 7.66 9.62
C VAL A 153 9.35 6.87 10.57
N ASN A 154 9.23 5.56 10.50
CA ASN A 154 10.01 4.63 11.31
C ASN A 154 10.99 3.87 10.40
N LYS A 155 12.29 3.99 10.71
CA LYS A 155 13.31 3.17 10.07
C LYS A 155 13.12 1.72 10.50
N THR A 156 13.03 0.81 9.53
CA THR A 156 12.77 -0.59 9.84
C THR A 156 14.06 -1.41 9.86
N VAL A 157 14.40 -2.03 8.78
CA VAL A 157 15.58 -2.92 8.66
C VAL A 157 16.18 -2.80 7.28
N GLN A 158 17.43 -3.15 7.17
CA GLN A 158 18.02 -3.35 5.84
C GLN A 158 17.24 -4.43 5.09
N SER A 159 16.91 -4.14 3.84
CA SER A 159 16.34 -5.15 2.98
C SER A 159 17.37 -6.26 2.72
N PRO A 160 16.94 -7.46 2.30
CA PRO A 160 17.85 -8.50 1.84
C PRO A 160 18.77 -8.06 0.69
N PHE A 161 18.42 -6.98 0.02
CA PHE A 161 19.18 -6.39 -1.10
C PHE A 161 20.10 -5.24 -0.67
N GLY A 162 20.25 -4.98 0.62
CA GLY A 162 21.16 -3.97 1.17
C GLY A 162 20.62 -2.54 1.23
N PHE A 163 19.37 -2.31 0.85
CA PHE A 163 18.73 -0.98 0.98
C PHE A 163 18.17 -0.75 2.37
N GLU A 164 18.33 0.46 2.88
CA GLU A 164 17.63 0.89 4.09
C GLU A 164 16.17 1.17 3.74
N MET A 165 15.26 0.51 4.45
CA MET A 165 13.82 0.61 4.25
C MET A 165 13.17 1.32 5.44
N SER A 166 12.12 2.08 5.17
CA SER A 166 11.32 2.75 6.21
C SER A 166 9.83 2.53 5.98
N VAL A 167 9.08 2.63 7.07
CA VAL A 167 7.61 2.64 7.04
C VAL A 167 7.12 4.03 7.46
N MET A 168 6.27 4.60 6.64
CA MET A 168 5.49 5.80 6.99
C MET A 168 4.08 5.37 7.38
N ILE A 169 3.64 5.81 8.55
CA ILE A 169 2.22 5.71 8.96
C ILE A 169 1.66 7.12 9.02
N GLY A 170 0.66 7.39 8.23
CA GLY A 170 0.08 8.71 8.08
C GLY A 170 -1.43 8.73 8.21
N LYS A 171 -1.97 9.91 8.46
CA LYS A 171 -3.40 10.20 8.50
C LYS A 171 -3.68 11.44 7.67
N LYS A 172 -4.64 11.33 6.74
CA LYS A 172 -5.16 12.48 6.01
C LYS A 172 -6.07 13.28 6.93
N GLU A 173 -5.75 14.56 7.11
CA GLU A 173 -6.58 15.48 7.88
C GLU A 173 -7.97 15.68 7.24
N ASN A 174 -8.94 16.08 8.06
CA ASN A 174 -10.30 16.33 7.63
C ASN A 174 -10.42 17.60 6.76
#